data_c956eb71683072443dab9cdab3f597ca
#
_entry.id   c956eb71683072443dab9cdab3f597ca
#
_cell.length_a   1.000
_cell.length_b   1.000
_cell.length_c   1.000
_cell.angle_alpha   90.00
_cell.angle_beta   90.00
_cell.angle_gamma   90.00
#
_symmetry.space_group_name_H-M   'P 1'
#
loop_
_entity.id
_entity.type
_entity.pdbx_description
1 polymer ?
#
loop_
_entity_poly.entity_id
_entity_poly.type
_entity_poly.pdbx_seq_one_letter_code
_entity_poly.pdbx_strand_id
1 'polypeptide(L)'
;MNLLFLDAYFEPEIIAYTHLEKDLIQGLIEGNNHIQVICPIPTKGISDSVRNEYAGRKREELYGGRVKVRRFWAPRESKKPILRAFRYFWCNLRSYQIGASVKSADLVFSASTPPTQGLLSAMIAKKLSKKYKRNIPFVYNLQDIFPDSLVNAGMTKQGSLLWKIGRKTEDYTYRNADRVIAISEGFKRNIMAKGVPEDKITVVSNWIDINAVQPVEKENNSLYDDFGIDRNKYTVVYAGNFGATQGADIVLEVAEKLKDMVDIRFVIFGGGAYFEDAKIRAASLPNVIIHGLLPQERVPEVYSLGDVALITCKPGTGNAGMPSKIWSIMACNTPIIASFDIDSDLADVLRLSGAGKCVQPGNAEVLAEAIKEAYIDSCSIGKKTSTDIRRYIIQNASKDVCVNKYIETIMSAVKH
;
A
#
# COMPACT_ATOMS: atom_id res chain seq x y z
N MET A 1 27.95 -3.58 0.33
CA MET A 1 27.50 -4.97 0.01
C MET A 1 26.84 -5.00 -1.35
N ASN A 2 26.72 -6.18 -1.95
CA ASN A 2 26.00 -6.40 -3.20
C ASN A 2 24.64 -7.05 -2.89
N LEU A 3 23.56 -6.30 -3.00
CA LEU A 3 22.20 -6.75 -2.74
C LEU A 3 21.54 -7.16 -4.07
N LEU A 4 20.88 -8.32 -4.09
CA LEU A 4 20.15 -8.80 -5.24
C LEU A 4 18.66 -8.65 -5.01
N PHE A 5 18.02 -7.73 -5.74
CA PHE A 5 16.60 -7.48 -5.74
C PHE A 5 15.93 -8.23 -6.89
N LEU A 6 14.85 -8.94 -6.57
CA LEU A 6 14.06 -9.68 -7.54
C LEU A 6 12.67 -9.07 -7.57
N ASP A 7 12.37 -8.37 -8.66
CA ASP A 7 11.16 -7.59 -8.76
C ASP A 7 10.35 -7.97 -10.00
N ALA A 8 9.05 -8.09 -9.81
CA ALA A 8 8.13 -8.31 -10.92
C ALA A 8 7.70 -6.99 -11.58
N TYR A 9 7.84 -5.90 -10.85
CA TYR A 9 7.53 -4.54 -11.28
C TYR A 9 8.61 -3.62 -10.70
N PHE A 10 9.22 -2.83 -11.55
CA PHE A 10 10.26 -1.89 -11.17
C PHE A 10 10.11 -0.59 -11.97
N GLU A 11 10.67 0.53 -11.49
CA GLU A 11 10.57 1.79 -12.23
C GLU A 11 10.88 1.62 -13.73
N PRO A 12 10.15 2.25 -14.65
CA PRO A 12 9.21 3.34 -14.46
C PRO A 12 7.77 2.90 -14.19
N GLU A 13 7.50 1.64 -13.80
CA GLU A 13 6.14 1.17 -13.53
C GLU A 13 5.54 1.87 -12.32
N ILE A 14 4.25 2.23 -12.41
CA ILE A 14 3.53 2.93 -11.35
C ILE A 14 2.55 1.95 -10.69
N ILE A 15 2.96 1.37 -9.60
CA ILE A 15 2.12 0.54 -8.72
C ILE A 15 2.27 1.03 -7.27
N ALA A 16 1.37 0.58 -6.40
CA ALA A 16 1.30 1.04 -5.01
C ALA A 16 2.61 0.89 -4.22
N TYR A 17 3.48 -0.05 -4.59
CA TYR A 17 4.73 -0.34 -3.89
C TYR A 17 5.98 0.34 -4.50
N THR A 18 5.99 0.72 -5.76
CA THR A 18 7.22 1.19 -6.44
C THR A 18 7.84 2.44 -5.83
N HIS A 19 7.03 3.35 -5.28
CA HIS A 19 7.57 4.53 -4.60
C HIS A 19 8.29 4.16 -3.29
N LEU A 20 7.77 3.18 -2.53
CA LEU A 20 8.41 2.66 -1.32
C LEU A 20 9.74 1.99 -1.64
N GLU A 21 9.78 1.20 -2.70
CA GLU A 21 10.99 0.54 -3.15
C GLU A 21 12.07 1.54 -3.59
N LYS A 22 11.68 2.61 -4.30
CA LYS A 22 12.59 3.69 -4.68
C LYS A 22 13.23 4.35 -3.46
N ASP A 23 12.45 4.66 -2.44
CA ASP A 23 12.94 5.23 -1.18
C ASP A 23 13.89 4.27 -0.46
N LEU A 24 13.56 2.97 -0.40
CA LEU A 24 14.42 1.94 0.19
C LEU A 24 15.74 1.82 -0.56
N ILE A 25 15.70 1.77 -1.89
CA ILE A 25 16.90 1.73 -2.73
C ILE A 25 17.79 2.94 -2.46
N GLN A 26 17.22 4.13 -2.39
CA GLN A 26 17.95 5.35 -2.10
C GLN A 26 18.64 5.27 -0.74
N GLY A 27 17.94 4.90 0.32
CA GLY A 27 18.55 4.74 1.64
C GLY A 27 19.66 3.67 1.68
N LEU A 28 19.49 2.57 0.94
CA LEU A 28 20.51 1.53 0.84
C LEU A 28 21.78 1.99 0.12
N ILE A 29 21.66 2.76 -0.96
CA ILE A 29 22.84 3.28 -1.69
C ILE A 29 23.56 4.37 -0.91
N GLU A 30 22.86 5.18 -0.12
CA GLU A 30 23.46 6.13 0.82
C GLU A 30 24.33 5.42 1.85
N GLY A 31 23.93 4.23 2.30
CA GLY A 31 24.71 3.31 3.12
C GLY A 31 25.85 2.57 2.39
N ASN A 32 26.26 3.06 1.22
CA ASN A 32 27.39 2.54 0.43
C ASN A 32 27.19 1.11 -0.13
N ASN A 33 25.93 0.71 -0.37
CA ASN A 33 25.60 -0.57 -0.98
C ASN A 33 25.47 -0.46 -2.50
N HIS A 34 25.64 -1.61 -3.17
CA HIS A 34 25.36 -1.79 -4.59
C HIS A 34 24.15 -2.71 -4.74
N ILE A 35 23.25 -2.37 -5.63
CA ILE A 35 22.03 -3.12 -5.85
C ILE A 35 21.99 -3.66 -7.27
N GLN A 36 21.69 -4.94 -7.41
CA GLN A 36 21.40 -5.56 -8.69
C GLN A 36 19.91 -5.88 -8.74
N VAL A 37 19.17 -5.24 -9.62
CA VAL A 37 17.74 -5.48 -9.82
C VAL A 37 17.55 -6.39 -11.03
N ILE A 38 16.73 -7.44 -10.86
CA ILE A 38 16.30 -8.31 -11.96
C ILE A 38 14.79 -8.18 -12.10
N CYS A 39 14.33 -7.64 -13.22
CA CYS A 39 12.93 -7.39 -13.47
C CYS A 39 12.57 -7.60 -14.95
N PRO A 40 11.28 -7.79 -15.30
CA PRO A 40 10.84 -7.76 -16.69
C PRO A 40 10.91 -6.34 -17.27
N ILE A 41 10.77 -6.22 -18.59
CA ILE A 41 10.47 -4.92 -19.21
C ILE A 41 9.12 -4.42 -18.68
N PRO A 42 8.96 -3.10 -18.46
CA PRO A 42 7.80 -2.57 -17.78
C PRO A 42 6.50 -2.79 -18.58
N THR A 43 5.40 -2.99 -17.86
CA THR A 43 4.09 -3.32 -18.44
C THR A 43 2.90 -2.63 -17.78
N LYS A 44 3.04 -2.19 -16.52
CA LYS A 44 1.91 -1.74 -15.70
C LYS A 44 2.02 -0.26 -15.36
N GLY A 45 0.90 0.47 -15.55
CA GLY A 45 0.86 1.90 -15.22
C GLY A 45 1.68 2.80 -16.16
N ILE A 46 2.03 2.31 -17.35
CA ILE A 46 2.85 3.04 -18.34
C ILE A 46 2.20 3.03 -19.72
N SER A 47 2.58 3.99 -20.57
CA SER A 47 2.18 4.03 -21.97
C SER A 47 2.95 3.02 -22.83
N ASP A 48 2.40 2.71 -24.02
CA ASP A 48 3.06 1.85 -24.99
C ASP A 48 4.39 2.47 -25.49
N SER A 49 4.50 3.79 -25.56
CA SER A 49 5.73 4.47 -25.94
C SER A 49 6.84 4.20 -24.93
N VAL A 50 6.56 4.34 -23.62
CA VAL A 50 7.51 4.02 -22.55
C VAL A 50 7.91 2.56 -22.59
N ARG A 51 6.95 1.63 -22.76
CA ARG A 51 7.29 0.21 -22.90
C ARG A 51 8.23 -0.07 -24.07
N ASN A 52 7.99 0.53 -25.23
CA ASN A 52 8.82 0.34 -26.42
C ASN A 52 10.24 0.89 -26.21
N GLU A 53 10.38 2.02 -25.55
CA GLU A 53 11.66 2.58 -25.14
C GLU A 53 12.47 1.59 -24.28
N TYR A 54 11.79 0.95 -23.30
CA TYR A 54 12.46 -0.02 -22.42
C TYR A 54 12.65 -1.40 -23.04
N ALA A 55 12.00 -1.73 -24.16
CA ALA A 55 12.14 -3.04 -24.82
C ALA A 55 13.59 -3.33 -25.28
N GLY A 56 14.35 -2.28 -25.65
CA GLY A 56 15.77 -2.35 -26.01
C GLY A 56 16.73 -2.28 -24.82
N ARG A 57 16.31 -1.81 -23.66
CA ARG A 57 17.17 -1.58 -22.47
C ARG A 57 17.32 -2.84 -21.63
N LYS A 58 18.13 -3.81 -22.11
CA LYS A 58 18.39 -5.06 -21.37
C LYS A 58 19.24 -4.85 -20.11
N ARG A 59 20.07 -3.82 -20.09
CA ARG A 59 20.92 -3.44 -18.96
C ARG A 59 20.88 -1.94 -18.82
N GLU A 60 20.81 -1.49 -17.58
CA GLU A 60 20.70 -0.08 -17.23
C GLU A 60 21.50 0.16 -15.94
N GLU A 61 22.15 1.29 -15.84
CA GLU A 61 22.81 1.74 -14.62
C GLU A 61 22.12 3.01 -14.15
N LEU A 62 21.65 2.99 -12.90
CA LEU A 62 20.95 4.08 -12.25
C LEU A 62 21.77 4.56 -11.04
N TYR A 63 21.42 5.73 -10.52
CA TYR A 63 22.03 6.29 -9.31
C TYR A 63 23.55 6.29 -9.34
N GLY A 64 24.15 6.78 -10.44
CA GLY A 64 25.60 6.84 -10.61
C GLY A 64 26.28 5.47 -10.67
N GLY A 65 25.60 4.45 -11.18
CA GLY A 65 26.14 3.08 -11.32
C GLY A 65 26.03 2.21 -10.06
N ARG A 66 25.43 2.73 -8.97
CA ARG A 66 25.19 1.96 -7.74
C ARG A 66 24.05 0.96 -7.87
N VAL A 67 23.10 1.20 -8.78
CA VAL A 67 22.00 0.28 -9.09
C VAL A 67 22.16 -0.23 -10.51
N LYS A 68 22.32 -1.54 -10.68
CA LYS A 68 22.44 -2.22 -11.97
C LYS A 68 21.19 -3.01 -12.25
N VAL A 69 20.41 -2.58 -13.24
CA VAL A 69 19.16 -3.22 -13.61
C VAL A 69 19.37 -4.17 -14.79
N ARG A 70 18.87 -5.38 -14.67
CA ARG A 70 18.81 -6.39 -15.73
C ARG A 70 17.37 -6.68 -16.10
N ARG A 71 16.95 -6.18 -17.26
CA ARG A 71 15.61 -6.40 -17.77
C ARG A 71 15.55 -7.56 -18.74
N PHE A 72 14.47 -8.32 -18.69
CA PHE A 72 14.19 -9.37 -19.65
C PHE A 72 12.81 -9.16 -20.28
N TRP A 73 12.64 -9.67 -21.48
CA TRP A 73 11.37 -9.62 -22.17
C TRP A 73 10.30 -10.45 -21.41
N ALA A 74 9.10 -9.90 -21.29
CA ALA A 74 7.93 -10.59 -20.75
C ALA A 74 6.67 -10.25 -21.58
N PRO A 75 5.71 -11.18 -21.71
CA PRO A 75 4.41 -10.89 -22.29
C PRO A 75 3.73 -9.72 -21.59
N ARG A 76 2.86 -8.99 -22.29
CA ARG A 76 1.99 -7.97 -21.66
C ARG A 76 1.07 -8.62 -20.64
N GLU A 77 0.64 -7.84 -19.67
CA GLU A 77 -0.40 -8.30 -18.74
C GLU A 77 -1.71 -8.53 -19.48
N SER A 78 -2.44 -9.54 -19.04
CA SER A 78 -3.73 -9.91 -19.63
C SER A 78 -4.76 -10.14 -18.53
N LYS A 79 -6.01 -9.80 -18.82
CA LYS A 79 -7.15 -10.16 -17.95
C LYS A 79 -7.47 -11.67 -18.03
N LYS A 80 -7.01 -12.38 -19.08
CA LYS A 80 -7.24 -13.81 -19.29
C LYS A 80 -6.36 -14.65 -18.33
N PRO A 81 -6.94 -15.52 -17.49
CA PRO A 81 -6.19 -16.27 -16.47
C PRO A 81 -5.02 -17.10 -17.00
N ILE A 82 -5.21 -17.77 -18.13
CA ILE A 82 -4.18 -18.62 -18.77
C ILE A 82 -2.98 -17.80 -19.21
N LEU A 83 -3.20 -16.63 -19.83
CA LEU A 83 -2.11 -15.75 -20.27
C LEU A 83 -1.36 -15.15 -19.06
N ARG A 84 -2.07 -14.85 -17.97
CA ARG A 84 -1.45 -14.42 -16.72
C ARG A 84 -0.58 -15.52 -16.12
N ALA A 85 -1.08 -16.75 -16.06
CA ALA A 85 -0.31 -17.89 -15.56
C ALA A 85 0.95 -18.14 -16.41
N PHE A 86 0.84 -18.07 -17.74
CA PHE A 86 1.98 -18.18 -18.64
C PHE A 86 3.02 -17.06 -18.40
N ARG A 87 2.56 -15.81 -18.24
CA ARG A 87 3.43 -14.68 -17.92
C ARG A 87 4.19 -14.92 -16.59
N TYR A 88 3.50 -15.34 -15.54
CA TYR A 88 4.14 -15.61 -14.26
C TYR A 88 5.16 -16.75 -14.36
N PHE A 89 4.83 -17.83 -15.05
CA PHE A 89 5.77 -18.92 -15.29
C PHE A 89 7.01 -18.42 -16.05
N TRP A 90 6.83 -17.69 -17.13
CA TRP A 90 7.90 -17.13 -17.93
C TRP A 90 8.78 -16.17 -17.11
N CYS A 91 8.18 -15.24 -16.38
CA CYS A 91 8.91 -14.30 -15.52
C CYS A 91 9.72 -15.03 -14.45
N ASN A 92 9.13 -16.02 -13.78
CA ASN A 92 9.84 -16.83 -12.78
C ASN A 92 11.03 -17.57 -13.39
N LEU A 93 10.86 -18.21 -14.55
CA LEU A 93 11.94 -18.92 -15.25
C LEU A 93 13.07 -17.98 -15.61
N ARG A 94 12.77 -16.81 -16.18
CA ARG A 94 13.79 -15.83 -16.60
C ARG A 94 14.50 -15.20 -15.41
N SER A 95 13.76 -14.82 -14.38
CA SER A 95 14.33 -14.30 -13.13
C SER A 95 15.25 -15.32 -12.45
N TYR A 96 14.85 -16.62 -12.44
CA TYR A 96 15.69 -17.69 -11.89
C TYR A 96 17.00 -17.85 -12.69
N GLN A 97 16.91 -17.92 -14.02
CA GLN A 97 18.09 -18.08 -14.88
C GLN A 97 19.10 -16.94 -14.68
N ILE A 98 18.60 -15.70 -14.65
CA ILE A 98 19.44 -14.51 -14.48
C ILE A 98 19.95 -14.42 -13.04
N GLY A 99 19.09 -14.57 -12.05
CA GLY A 99 19.43 -14.46 -10.63
C GLY A 99 20.43 -15.51 -10.18
N ALA A 100 20.26 -16.78 -10.56
CA ALA A 100 21.20 -17.85 -10.26
C ALA A 100 22.58 -17.67 -10.95
N SER A 101 22.65 -16.84 -12.00
CA SER A 101 23.87 -16.60 -12.76
C SER A 101 24.69 -15.38 -12.28
N VAL A 102 24.16 -14.54 -11.37
CA VAL A 102 24.90 -13.34 -10.90
C VAL A 102 26.29 -13.70 -10.39
N LYS A 103 27.22 -12.75 -10.51
CA LYS A 103 28.65 -12.98 -10.16
C LYS A 103 28.92 -12.75 -8.67
N SER A 104 28.10 -11.95 -8.00
CA SER A 104 28.20 -11.68 -6.57
C SER A 104 26.83 -11.30 -6.03
N ALA A 105 26.50 -11.78 -4.85
CA ALA A 105 25.39 -11.30 -4.04
C ALA A 105 25.73 -11.59 -2.57
N ASP A 106 25.41 -10.66 -1.69
CA ASP A 106 25.57 -10.81 -0.25
C ASP A 106 24.23 -11.10 0.42
N LEU A 107 23.12 -10.76 -0.27
CA LEU A 107 21.75 -10.96 0.18
C LEU A 107 20.80 -10.98 -1.01
N VAL A 108 19.70 -11.71 -0.89
CA VAL A 108 18.54 -11.67 -1.81
C VAL A 108 17.40 -10.96 -1.11
N PHE A 109 16.75 -10.03 -1.81
CA PHE A 109 15.56 -9.31 -1.33
C PHE A 109 14.43 -9.41 -2.35
N SER A 110 13.21 -9.58 -1.90
CA SER A 110 12.02 -9.46 -2.76
C SER A 110 10.76 -9.14 -1.99
N ALA A 111 9.83 -8.45 -2.64
CA ALA A 111 8.47 -8.28 -2.16
C ALA A 111 7.59 -9.51 -2.44
N SER A 112 6.44 -9.61 -1.80
CA SER A 112 5.50 -10.74 -1.92
C SER A 112 4.67 -10.76 -3.20
N THR A 113 4.80 -9.77 -4.07
CA THR A 113 4.02 -9.64 -5.32
C THR A 113 4.90 -9.86 -6.54
N PRO A 114 4.56 -10.82 -7.41
CA PRO A 114 3.45 -11.79 -7.36
C PRO A 114 3.68 -12.93 -6.33
N PRO A 115 2.64 -13.73 -6.04
CA PRO A 115 2.69 -14.76 -4.98
C PRO A 115 3.84 -15.76 -5.05
N THR A 116 4.40 -15.98 -6.22
CA THR A 116 5.53 -16.91 -6.44
C THR A 116 6.90 -16.27 -6.21
N GLN A 117 6.97 -14.97 -5.97
CA GLN A 117 8.22 -14.22 -5.87
C GLN A 117 9.07 -14.68 -4.69
N GLY A 118 8.46 -14.91 -3.53
CA GLY A 118 9.16 -15.43 -2.36
C GLY A 118 9.78 -16.83 -2.57
N LEU A 119 9.02 -17.74 -3.18
CA LEU A 119 9.53 -19.08 -3.55
C LEU A 119 10.76 -18.96 -4.48
N LEU A 120 10.64 -18.13 -5.52
CA LEU A 120 11.71 -17.89 -6.48
C LEU A 120 12.98 -17.38 -5.79
N SER A 121 12.82 -16.37 -4.93
CA SER A 121 13.91 -15.72 -4.21
C SER A 121 14.61 -16.68 -3.27
N ALA A 122 13.87 -17.49 -2.53
CA ALA A 122 14.41 -18.54 -1.68
C ALA A 122 15.22 -19.59 -2.48
N MET A 123 14.73 -19.99 -3.65
CA MET A 123 15.45 -20.91 -4.54
C MET A 123 16.75 -20.32 -5.07
N ILE A 124 16.74 -19.03 -5.44
CA ILE A 124 17.92 -18.29 -5.92
C ILE A 124 18.94 -18.13 -4.80
N ALA A 125 18.53 -17.70 -3.60
CA ALA A 125 19.39 -17.58 -2.44
C ALA A 125 20.10 -18.90 -2.13
N LYS A 126 19.37 -20.01 -2.10
CA LYS A 126 19.92 -21.34 -1.90
C LYS A 126 20.90 -21.78 -3.01
N LYS A 127 20.61 -21.44 -4.27
CA LYS A 127 21.51 -21.70 -5.41
C LYS A 127 22.81 -20.91 -5.31
N LEU A 128 22.71 -19.64 -4.94
CA LEU A 128 23.86 -18.75 -4.76
C LEU A 128 24.71 -19.18 -3.56
N SER A 129 24.08 -19.59 -2.44
CA SER A 129 24.76 -20.10 -1.26
C SER A 129 25.63 -21.31 -1.60
N LYS A 130 25.08 -22.25 -2.38
CA LYS A 130 25.87 -23.41 -2.88
C LYS A 130 27.00 -22.98 -3.82
N LYS A 131 26.73 -22.04 -4.72
CA LYS A 131 27.71 -21.55 -5.70
C LYS A 131 28.89 -20.87 -5.04
N TYR A 132 28.61 -20.02 -4.04
CA TYR A 132 29.68 -19.23 -3.36
C TYR A 132 30.22 -19.90 -2.10
N LYS A 133 29.69 -21.08 -1.72
CA LYS A 133 30.08 -21.83 -0.52
C LYS A 133 30.00 -21.00 0.77
N ARG A 134 29.01 -20.09 0.83
CA ARG A 134 28.67 -19.29 2.01
C ARG A 134 27.18 -19.05 2.07
N ASN A 135 26.65 -18.72 3.23
CA ASN A 135 25.25 -18.37 3.35
C ASN A 135 24.97 -17.05 2.61
N ILE A 136 23.95 -17.05 1.75
CA ILE A 136 23.37 -15.87 1.12
C ILE A 136 21.94 -15.73 1.66
N PRO A 137 21.74 -14.87 2.66
CA PRO A 137 20.44 -14.75 3.30
C PRO A 137 19.37 -14.20 2.35
N PHE A 138 18.12 -14.56 2.64
CA PHE A 138 16.94 -14.08 1.95
C PHE A 138 16.05 -13.27 2.90
N VAL A 139 15.80 -12.02 2.57
CA VAL A 139 14.86 -11.14 3.25
C VAL A 139 13.59 -11.00 2.42
N TYR A 140 12.45 -11.34 3.03
CA TYR A 140 11.14 -11.33 2.39
C TYR A 140 10.29 -10.17 2.88
N ASN A 141 9.90 -9.27 1.99
CA ASN A 141 9.01 -8.16 2.27
C ASN A 141 7.56 -8.56 1.98
N LEU A 142 6.78 -8.74 3.03
CA LEU A 142 5.42 -9.24 3.00
C LEU A 142 4.42 -8.09 2.86
N GLN A 143 4.09 -7.73 1.62
CA GLN A 143 3.11 -6.69 1.26
C GLN A 143 1.69 -7.26 1.09
N ASP A 144 1.57 -8.58 0.90
CA ASP A 144 0.30 -9.28 0.71
C ASP A 144 0.45 -10.73 1.19
N ILE A 145 -0.52 -11.24 1.93
CA ILE A 145 -0.54 -12.61 2.44
C ILE A 145 -1.30 -13.51 1.46
N PHE A 146 -0.56 -14.18 0.63
CA PHE A 146 -1.09 -15.18 -0.29
C PHE A 146 -0.99 -16.59 0.35
N PRO A 147 -2.03 -17.47 0.26
CA PRO A 147 -3.24 -17.35 -0.55
C PRO A 147 -4.45 -16.71 0.16
N ASP A 148 -4.31 -16.16 1.36
CA ASP A 148 -5.42 -15.61 2.13
C ASP A 148 -6.10 -14.46 1.38
N SER A 149 -5.32 -13.60 0.71
CA SER A 149 -5.84 -12.51 -0.12
C SER A 149 -6.73 -12.99 -1.27
N LEU A 150 -6.48 -14.16 -1.86
CA LEU A 150 -7.36 -14.73 -2.87
C LEU A 150 -8.70 -15.21 -2.28
N VAL A 151 -8.67 -15.73 -1.05
CA VAL A 151 -9.89 -16.13 -0.34
C VAL A 151 -10.73 -14.88 -0.02
N ASN A 152 -10.10 -13.83 0.52
CA ASN A 152 -10.75 -12.57 0.84
C ASN A 152 -11.34 -11.87 -0.40
N ALA A 153 -10.66 -12.00 -1.55
CA ALA A 153 -11.18 -11.49 -2.83
C ALA A 153 -12.25 -12.39 -3.48
N GLY A 154 -12.63 -13.51 -2.85
CA GLY A 154 -13.60 -14.46 -3.40
C GLY A 154 -13.10 -15.25 -4.62
N MET A 155 -11.81 -15.18 -4.94
CA MET A 155 -11.22 -15.84 -6.11
C MET A 155 -10.94 -17.32 -5.88
N THR A 156 -10.87 -17.76 -4.65
CA THR A 156 -10.73 -19.16 -4.25
C THR A 156 -11.40 -19.41 -2.90
N LYS A 157 -11.53 -20.69 -2.53
CA LYS A 157 -12.03 -21.09 -1.19
C LYS A 157 -10.90 -21.72 -0.39
N GLN A 158 -10.93 -21.49 0.92
CA GLN A 158 -10.03 -22.17 1.86
C GLN A 158 -10.16 -23.69 1.68
N GLY A 159 -9.02 -24.41 1.67
CA GLY A 159 -8.98 -25.86 1.46
C GLY A 159 -9.07 -26.32 0.00
N SER A 160 -9.32 -25.44 -0.98
CA SER A 160 -9.28 -25.78 -2.40
C SER A 160 -7.87 -26.19 -2.86
N LEU A 161 -7.75 -26.82 -4.03
CA LEU A 161 -6.45 -27.20 -4.59
C LEU A 161 -5.53 -26.00 -4.80
N LEU A 162 -6.08 -24.89 -5.33
CA LEU A 162 -5.34 -23.64 -5.52
C LEU A 162 -4.84 -23.06 -4.18
N TRP A 163 -5.69 -23.07 -3.17
CA TRP A 163 -5.32 -22.64 -1.82
C TRP A 163 -4.21 -23.52 -1.23
N LYS A 164 -4.33 -24.85 -1.37
CA LYS A 164 -3.30 -25.80 -0.88
C LYS A 164 -1.94 -25.61 -1.55
N ILE A 165 -1.93 -25.35 -2.87
CA ILE A 165 -0.70 -25.03 -3.61
C ILE A 165 -0.13 -23.70 -3.11
N GLY A 166 -0.97 -22.68 -2.96
CA GLY A 166 -0.59 -21.38 -2.43
C GLY A 166 0.05 -21.49 -1.03
N ARG A 167 -0.59 -22.25 -0.12
CA ARG A 167 -0.06 -22.51 1.23
C ARG A 167 1.31 -23.20 1.21
N LYS A 168 1.50 -24.21 0.37
CA LYS A 168 2.81 -24.87 0.24
C LYS A 168 3.89 -23.91 -0.28
N THR A 169 3.53 -23.02 -1.20
CA THR A 169 4.44 -21.98 -1.72
C THR A 169 4.81 -20.99 -0.63
N GLU A 170 3.84 -20.53 0.14
CA GLU A 170 4.02 -19.63 1.27
C GLU A 170 4.87 -20.29 2.37
N ASP A 171 4.54 -21.53 2.78
CA ASP A 171 5.30 -22.27 3.78
C ASP A 171 6.76 -22.49 3.38
N TYR A 172 7.02 -22.77 2.11
CA TYR A 172 8.38 -22.89 1.61
C TYR A 172 9.12 -21.56 1.69
N THR A 173 8.46 -20.47 1.32
CA THR A 173 9.03 -19.12 1.39
C THR A 173 9.42 -18.78 2.83
N TYR A 174 8.50 -18.89 3.79
CA TYR A 174 8.74 -18.55 5.19
C TYR A 174 9.82 -19.40 5.84
N ARG A 175 9.87 -20.69 5.54
CA ARG A 175 10.91 -21.58 6.07
C ARG A 175 12.32 -21.20 5.60
N ASN A 176 12.43 -20.66 4.39
CA ASN A 176 13.71 -20.30 3.77
C ASN A 176 14.05 -18.82 3.84
N ALA A 177 13.16 -17.98 4.34
CA ALA A 177 13.46 -16.59 4.65
C ALA A 177 14.25 -16.50 5.97
N ASP A 178 15.33 -15.75 5.97
CA ASP A 178 16.13 -15.44 7.17
C ASP A 178 15.46 -14.32 7.98
N ARG A 179 14.79 -13.37 7.30
CA ARG A 179 13.96 -12.32 7.89
C ARG A 179 12.70 -12.11 7.03
N VAL A 180 11.60 -11.78 7.70
CA VAL A 180 10.35 -11.39 7.07
C VAL A 180 9.99 -9.99 7.58
N ILE A 181 9.79 -9.05 6.68
CA ILE A 181 9.28 -7.72 7.00
C ILE A 181 7.78 -7.73 6.75
N ALA A 182 7.00 -7.57 7.78
CA ALA A 182 5.53 -7.52 7.73
C ALA A 182 5.07 -6.06 7.83
N ILE A 183 4.03 -5.68 7.09
CA ILE A 183 3.55 -4.29 7.04
C ILE A 183 2.69 -3.88 8.23
N SER A 184 2.28 -4.83 9.07
CA SER A 184 1.41 -4.58 10.22
C SER A 184 1.52 -5.66 11.29
N GLU A 185 1.04 -5.37 12.50
CA GLU A 185 0.94 -6.36 13.56
C GLU A 185 -0.04 -7.49 13.24
N GLY A 186 -1.11 -7.21 12.50
CA GLY A 186 -2.04 -8.24 12.03
C GLY A 186 -1.37 -9.19 11.05
N PHE A 187 -0.52 -8.70 10.14
CA PHE A 187 0.28 -9.56 9.28
C PHE A 187 1.25 -10.42 10.09
N LYS A 188 1.93 -9.84 11.08
CA LYS A 188 2.79 -10.59 12.01
C LYS A 188 1.99 -11.68 12.70
N ARG A 189 0.85 -11.36 13.34
CA ARG A 189 -0.02 -12.35 13.99
C ARG A 189 -0.44 -13.48 13.05
N ASN A 190 -0.83 -13.14 11.81
CA ASN A 190 -1.25 -14.13 10.80
C ASN A 190 -0.14 -15.11 10.47
N ILE A 191 1.07 -14.64 10.18
CA ILE A 191 2.17 -15.52 9.79
C ILE A 191 2.77 -16.30 10.99
N MET A 192 2.71 -15.73 12.21
CA MET A 192 3.05 -16.46 13.44
C MET A 192 2.08 -17.63 13.67
N ALA A 193 0.78 -17.43 13.46
CA ALA A 193 -0.22 -18.50 13.52
C ALA A 193 0.03 -19.61 12.46
N LYS A 194 0.78 -19.31 11.41
CA LYS A 194 1.24 -20.24 10.38
C LYS A 194 2.60 -20.89 10.70
N GLY A 195 3.16 -20.60 11.88
CA GLY A 195 4.39 -21.23 12.38
C GLY A 195 5.68 -20.48 12.03
N VAL A 196 5.60 -19.22 11.60
CA VAL A 196 6.81 -18.38 11.43
C VAL A 196 7.29 -17.92 12.80
N PRO A 197 8.58 -18.16 13.18
CA PRO A 197 9.13 -17.70 14.44
C PRO A 197 9.10 -16.18 14.57
N GLU A 198 8.76 -15.68 15.75
CA GLU A 198 8.63 -14.25 16.00
C GLU A 198 9.92 -13.48 15.77
N ASP A 199 11.05 -14.05 16.13
CA ASP A 199 12.39 -13.49 15.98
C ASP A 199 12.82 -13.28 14.52
N LYS A 200 12.16 -13.94 13.58
CA LYS A 200 12.34 -13.73 12.14
C LYS A 200 11.52 -12.54 11.60
N ILE A 201 10.53 -12.03 12.35
CA ILE A 201 9.55 -11.07 11.85
C ILE A 201 9.87 -9.68 12.39
N THR A 202 10.03 -8.73 11.49
CA THR A 202 10.10 -7.31 11.82
C THR A 202 8.86 -6.62 11.25
N VAL A 203 8.15 -5.86 12.08
CA VAL A 203 7.00 -5.07 11.61
C VAL A 203 7.49 -3.68 11.21
N VAL A 204 7.28 -3.35 9.94
CA VAL A 204 7.55 -2.01 9.38
C VAL A 204 6.40 -1.62 8.49
N SER A 205 5.64 -0.61 8.87
CA SER A 205 4.54 -0.10 8.07
C SER A 205 5.02 0.42 6.72
N ASN A 206 4.14 0.42 5.74
CA ASN A 206 4.31 1.29 4.59
C ASN A 206 4.30 2.75 5.07
N TRP A 207 5.04 3.62 4.41
CA TRP A 207 5.33 4.97 4.91
C TRP A 207 4.82 6.07 4.00
N ILE A 208 4.90 7.27 4.53
CA ILE A 208 4.63 8.52 3.81
C ILE A 208 5.84 9.46 3.92
N ASP A 209 6.11 10.20 2.87
CA ASP A 209 7.05 11.32 2.93
C ASP A 209 6.34 12.51 3.59
N ILE A 210 6.66 12.73 4.87
CA ILE A 210 6.08 13.81 5.69
C ILE A 210 6.52 15.21 5.25
N ASN A 211 7.54 15.32 4.41
CA ASN A 211 7.97 16.60 3.83
C ASN A 211 7.17 16.93 2.57
N ALA A 212 6.82 15.91 1.79
CA ALA A 212 5.98 16.04 0.60
C ALA A 212 4.49 16.16 0.94
N VAL A 213 4.04 15.49 2.02
CA VAL A 213 2.64 15.54 2.46
C VAL A 213 2.55 16.27 3.79
N GLN A 214 2.10 17.52 3.71
CA GLN A 214 1.95 18.42 4.85
C GLN A 214 0.53 18.99 4.90
N PRO A 215 0.04 19.38 6.08
CA PRO A 215 -1.22 20.12 6.21
C PRO A 215 -1.18 21.39 5.34
N VAL A 216 -2.28 21.67 4.68
CA VAL A 216 -2.51 22.91 3.95
C VAL A 216 -3.56 23.71 4.72
N GLU A 217 -3.19 24.92 5.16
CA GLU A 217 -4.14 25.81 5.84
C GLU A 217 -5.35 26.12 4.94
N LYS A 218 -6.51 26.25 5.55
CA LYS A 218 -7.79 26.42 4.87
C LYS A 218 -7.79 27.59 3.90
N GLU A 219 -7.15 28.67 4.28
CA GLU A 219 -7.02 29.91 3.51
C GLU A 219 -6.14 29.74 2.26
N ASN A 220 -5.17 28.83 2.34
CA ASN A 220 -4.21 28.55 1.27
C ASN A 220 -4.61 27.36 0.39
N ASN A 221 -5.71 26.67 0.69
CA ASN A 221 -6.15 25.50 -0.04
C ASN A 221 -7.01 25.92 -1.24
N SER A 222 -6.43 25.84 -2.44
CA SER A 222 -7.06 26.29 -3.67
C SER A 222 -8.29 25.46 -4.06
N LEU A 223 -8.44 24.22 -3.53
CA LEU A 223 -9.58 23.35 -3.86
C LEU A 223 -10.92 23.96 -3.43
N TYR A 224 -10.94 24.85 -2.42
CA TYR A 224 -12.16 25.56 -2.05
C TYR A 224 -12.68 26.40 -3.20
N ASP A 225 -11.80 27.11 -3.89
CA ASP A 225 -12.15 27.98 -5.01
C ASP A 225 -12.33 27.18 -6.30
N ASP A 226 -11.45 26.21 -6.57
CA ASP A 226 -11.49 25.36 -7.77
C ASP A 226 -12.81 24.60 -7.90
N PHE A 227 -13.41 24.19 -6.77
CA PHE A 227 -14.64 23.37 -6.73
C PHE A 227 -15.84 24.05 -6.08
N GLY A 228 -15.75 25.36 -5.77
CA GLY A 228 -16.84 26.10 -5.15
C GLY A 228 -17.25 25.56 -3.78
N ILE A 229 -16.27 25.12 -2.99
CA ILE A 229 -16.51 24.56 -1.66
C ILE A 229 -16.62 25.72 -0.65
N ASP A 230 -17.75 25.77 0.08
CA ASP A 230 -17.95 26.78 1.12
C ASP A 230 -17.03 26.52 2.32
N ARG A 231 -16.12 27.46 2.60
CA ARG A 231 -15.17 27.37 3.71
C ARG A 231 -15.81 27.37 5.10
N ASN A 232 -17.06 27.79 5.22
CA ASN A 232 -17.78 27.86 6.50
C ASN A 232 -18.51 26.56 6.85
N LYS A 233 -18.59 25.60 5.93
CA LYS A 233 -19.23 24.31 6.17
C LYS A 233 -18.28 23.30 6.78
N TYR A 234 -18.81 22.43 7.63
CA TYR A 234 -18.09 21.23 8.10
C TYR A 234 -17.93 20.27 6.95
N THR A 235 -16.71 20.00 6.56
CA THR A 235 -16.37 19.20 5.38
C THR A 235 -15.99 17.78 5.77
N VAL A 236 -16.76 16.81 5.28
CA VAL A 236 -16.44 15.38 5.32
C VAL A 236 -15.80 15.00 4.00
N VAL A 237 -14.50 14.65 4.00
CA VAL A 237 -13.78 14.31 2.77
C VAL A 237 -13.66 12.80 2.60
N TYR A 238 -13.89 12.32 1.40
CA TYR A 238 -13.56 10.96 0.96
C TYR A 238 -12.73 11.03 -0.32
N ALA A 239 -11.57 10.40 -0.33
CA ALA A 239 -10.78 10.24 -1.56
C ALA A 239 -10.40 8.77 -1.76
N GLY A 240 -10.76 8.20 -2.91
CA GLY A 240 -10.42 6.81 -3.19
C GLY A 240 -11.21 6.12 -4.27
N ASN A 241 -10.94 4.83 -4.38
CA ASN A 241 -11.56 3.96 -5.39
C ASN A 241 -12.99 3.56 -4.98
N PHE A 242 -13.91 3.64 -5.92
CA PHE A 242 -15.25 3.05 -5.85
C PHE A 242 -15.18 1.66 -6.49
N GLY A 243 -14.65 0.70 -5.76
CA GLY A 243 -14.47 -0.67 -6.19
C GLY A 243 -15.22 -1.68 -5.33
N ALA A 244 -15.05 -2.96 -5.66
CA ALA A 244 -15.84 -4.04 -5.06
C ALA A 244 -15.62 -4.24 -3.55
N THR A 245 -14.46 -3.87 -3.01
CA THR A 245 -14.10 -4.11 -1.59
C THR A 245 -14.12 -2.85 -0.73
N GLN A 246 -14.14 -1.66 -1.33
CA GLN A 246 -14.03 -0.39 -0.62
C GLN A 246 -15.33 0.01 0.11
N GLY A 247 -16.49 -0.51 -0.30
CA GLY A 247 -17.76 -0.15 0.31
C GLY A 247 -18.06 1.37 0.29
N ALA A 248 -17.55 2.07 -0.74
CA ALA A 248 -17.61 3.53 -0.83
C ALA A 248 -19.04 4.08 -1.02
N ASP A 249 -20.00 3.24 -1.43
CA ASP A 249 -21.41 3.61 -1.59
C ASP A 249 -22.03 4.12 -0.28
N ILE A 250 -21.52 3.66 0.86
CA ILE A 250 -21.97 4.09 2.19
C ILE A 250 -21.78 5.60 2.40
N VAL A 251 -20.80 6.22 1.73
CA VAL A 251 -20.56 7.67 1.82
C VAL A 251 -21.78 8.45 1.31
N LEU A 252 -22.37 8.01 0.20
CA LEU A 252 -23.57 8.62 -0.37
C LEU A 252 -24.83 8.31 0.45
N GLU A 253 -24.92 7.11 1.04
CA GLU A 253 -26.02 6.74 1.95
C GLU A 253 -26.03 7.64 3.19
N VAL A 254 -24.86 7.90 3.74
CA VAL A 254 -24.71 8.79 4.89
C VAL A 254 -24.95 10.25 4.51
N ALA A 255 -24.49 10.69 3.33
CA ALA A 255 -24.77 12.02 2.84
C ALA A 255 -26.28 12.27 2.68
N GLU A 256 -27.03 11.28 2.18
CA GLU A 256 -28.49 11.35 2.09
C GLU A 256 -29.15 11.47 3.46
N LYS A 257 -28.69 10.70 4.46
CA LYS A 257 -29.20 10.78 5.85
C LYS A 257 -28.91 12.12 6.53
N LEU A 258 -27.83 12.78 6.14
CA LEU A 258 -27.41 14.06 6.70
C LEU A 258 -27.76 15.27 5.81
N LYS A 259 -28.57 15.12 4.77
CA LYS A 259 -28.88 16.19 3.82
C LYS A 259 -29.58 17.41 4.44
N ASP A 260 -30.35 17.18 5.52
CA ASP A 260 -31.06 18.25 6.24
C ASP A 260 -30.14 19.01 7.23
N MET A 261 -28.92 18.50 7.49
CA MET A 261 -27.88 19.20 8.25
C MET A 261 -27.10 20.11 7.31
N VAL A 262 -27.65 21.29 7.07
CA VAL A 262 -27.17 22.25 6.06
C VAL A 262 -25.70 22.67 6.24
N ASP A 263 -25.15 22.50 7.44
CA ASP A 263 -23.77 22.86 7.76
C ASP A 263 -22.75 21.75 7.46
N ILE A 264 -23.23 20.53 7.16
CA ILE A 264 -22.35 19.39 6.80
C ILE A 264 -22.31 19.22 5.28
N ARG A 265 -21.12 19.13 4.73
CA ARG A 265 -20.87 18.89 3.30
C ARG A 265 -19.94 17.70 3.10
N PHE A 266 -20.25 16.91 2.09
CA PHE A 266 -19.41 15.81 1.64
C PHE A 266 -18.67 16.25 0.38
N VAL A 267 -17.33 16.10 0.40
CA VAL A 267 -16.46 16.33 -0.77
C VAL A 267 -15.80 15.01 -1.12
N ILE A 268 -16.07 14.53 -2.33
CA ILE A 268 -15.68 13.20 -2.78
C ILE A 268 -14.78 13.33 -4.00
N PHE A 269 -13.57 12.77 -3.91
CA PHE A 269 -12.67 12.57 -5.04
C PHE A 269 -12.54 11.08 -5.32
N GLY A 270 -13.05 10.61 -6.44
CA GLY A 270 -13.17 9.18 -6.68
C GLY A 270 -12.80 8.73 -8.09
N GLY A 271 -12.69 7.42 -8.22
CA GLY A 271 -12.52 6.71 -9.48
C GLY A 271 -12.85 5.23 -9.29
N GLY A 272 -12.80 4.46 -10.36
CA GLY A 272 -13.05 3.03 -10.28
C GLY A 272 -14.35 2.58 -10.92
N ALA A 273 -14.63 1.27 -10.77
CA ALA A 273 -15.68 0.61 -11.56
C ALA A 273 -17.11 1.14 -11.29
N TYR A 274 -17.37 1.60 -10.06
CA TYR A 274 -18.70 2.07 -9.63
C TYR A 274 -18.78 3.59 -9.49
N PHE A 275 -17.75 4.32 -9.94
CA PHE A 275 -17.67 5.77 -9.72
C PHE A 275 -18.70 6.56 -10.55
N GLU A 276 -19.00 6.14 -11.79
CA GLU A 276 -20.00 6.82 -12.62
C GLU A 276 -21.41 6.67 -12.03
N ASP A 277 -21.76 5.50 -11.49
CA ASP A 277 -23.02 5.29 -10.79
C ASP A 277 -23.09 6.17 -9.53
N ALA A 278 -21.99 6.30 -8.81
CA ALA A 278 -21.89 7.19 -7.64
C ALA A 278 -22.14 8.66 -8.02
N LYS A 279 -21.62 9.15 -9.15
CA LYS A 279 -21.86 10.51 -9.64
C LYS A 279 -23.35 10.75 -9.96
N ILE A 280 -24.00 9.76 -10.60
CA ILE A 280 -25.44 9.86 -10.89
C ILE A 280 -26.25 9.98 -9.60
N ARG A 281 -25.96 9.16 -8.59
CA ARG A 281 -26.61 9.24 -7.28
C ARG A 281 -26.34 10.55 -6.55
N ALA A 282 -25.09 11.03 -6.59
CA ALA A 282 -24.67 12.27 -5.95
C ALA A 282 -25.39 13.52 -6.51
N ALA A 283 -25.79 13.50 -7.79
CA ALA A 283 -26.46 14.64 -8.44
C ALA A 283 -27.80 15.04 -7.77
N SER A 284 -28.44 14.15 -7.02
CA SER A 284 -29.67 14.42 -6.26
C SER A 284 -29.42 14.88 -4.82
N LEU A 285 -28.15 14.93 -4.36
CA LEU A 285 -27.79 15.24 -2.98
C LEU A 285 -27.20 16.67 -2.89
N PRO A 286 -27.92 17.63 -2.27
CA PRO A 286 -27.50 19.03 -2.25
C PRO A 286 -26.25 19.29 -1.40
N ASN A 287 -25.91 18.36 -0.52
CA ASN A 287 -24.77 18.41 0.38
C ASN A 287 -23.54 17.64 -0.14
N VAL A 288 -23.53 17.20 -1.41
CA VAL A 288 -22.44 16.41 -1.99
C VAL A 288 -21.77 17.14 -3.15
N ILE A 289 -20.46 17.26 -3.11
CA ILE A 289 -19.61 17.65 -4.23
C ILE A 289 -18.76 16.41 -4.61
N ILE A 290 -18.82 15.97 -5.86
CA ILE A 290 -18.13 14.77 -6.32
C ILE A 290 -17.36 15.03 -7.62
N HIS A 291 -16.06 14.66 -7.60
CA HIS A 291 -15.13 14.82 -8.72
C HIS A 291 -14.26 13.59 -8.91
N GLY A 292 -13.63 13.50 -10.08
CA GLY A 292 -12.60 12.49 -10.35
C GLY A 292 -11.39 12.62 -9.43
N LEU A 293 -10.56 11.57 -9.36
CA LEU A 293 -9.30 11.61 -8.60
C LEU A 293 -8.41 12.73 -9.11
N LEU A 294 -7.82 13.48 -8.20
CA LEU A 294 -6.84 14.50 -8.49
C LEU A 294 -5.43 13.89 -8.61
N PRO A 295 -4.48 14.61 -9.24
CA PRO A 295 -3.07 14.23 -9.26
C PRO A 295 -2.51 14.04 -7.85
N GLN A 296 -1.47 13.19 -7.72
CA GLN A 296 -0.91 12.81 -6.43
C GLN A 296 -0.34 14.02 -5.66
N GLU A 297 0.14 15.01 -6.37
CA GLU A 297 0.69 16.26 -5.82
C GLU A 297 -0.38 17.08 -5.07
N ARG A 298 -1.67 16.89 -5.41
CA ARG A 298 -2.80 17.55 -4.77
C ARG A 298 -3.33 16.81 -3.52
N VAL A 299 -2.76 15.66 -3.16
CA VAL A 299 -3.16 14.87 -1.98
C VAL A 299 -3.16 15.69 -0.68
N PRO A 300 -2.16 16.55 -0.40
CA PRO A 300 -2.20 17.43 0.78
C PRO A 300 -3.42 18.34 0.82
N GLU A 301 -3.76 18.97 -0.29
CA GLU A 301 -4.94 19.84 -0.39
C GLU A 301 -6.24 19.05 -0.20
N VAL A 302 -6.34 17.86 -0.81
CA VAL A 302 -7.53 16.98 -0.72
C VAL A 302 -7.84 16.62 0.72
N TYR A 303 -6.87 16.14 1.49
CA TYR A 303 -7.14 15.71 2.86
C TYR A 303 -7.23 16.90 3.82
N SER A 304 -6.54 17.99 3.54
CA SER A 304 -6.65 19.22 4.34
C SER A 304 -7.96 20.00 4.12
N LEU A 305 -8.78 19.63 3.12
CA LEU A 305 -10.16 20.12 3.00
C LEU A 305 -11.04 19.63 4.16
N GLY A 306 -10.80 18.40 4.63
CA GLY A 306 -11.67 17.75 5.57
C GLY A 306 -11.53 18.27 7.00
N ASP A 307 -12.64 18.60 7.62
CA ASP A 307 -12.71 18.62 9.09
C ASP A 307 -12.65 17.19 9.63
N VAL A 308 -13.08 16.21 8.80
CA VAL A 308 -12.92 14.79 9.01
C VAL A 308 -12.76 14.07 7.66
N ALA A 309 -11.94 13.02 7.61
CA ALA A 309 -11.78 12.15 6.45
C ALA A 309 -12.40 10.78 6.68
N LEU A 310 -13.00 10.21 5.64
CA LEU A 310 -13.61 8.88 5.69
C LEU A 310 -12.68 7.81 5.09
N ILE A 311 -12.59 6.68 5.78
CA ILE A 311 -12.05 5.43 5.26
C ILE A 311 -13.14 4.36 5.35
N THR A 312 -13.40 3.65 4.26
CA THR A 312 -14.48 2.66 4.20
C THR A 312 -13.98 1.32 3.67
N CYS A 313 -14.61 0.23 4.12
CA CYS A 313 -14.50 -1.09 3.51
C CYS A 313 -15.86 -1.82 3.54
N LYS A 314 -15.97 -2.87 2.73
CA LYS A 314 -17.07 -3.83 2.92
C LYS A 314 -16.82 -4.69 4.14
N PRO A 315 -17.87 -5.08 4.87
CA PRO A 315 -17.74 -5.98 6.02
C PRO A 315 -16.92 -7.23 5.70
N GLY A 316 -15.97 -7.57 6.57
CA GLY A 316 -15.10 -8.73 6.43
C GLY A 316 -13.94 -8.58 5.44
N THR A 317 -13.73 -7.39 4.86
CA THR A 317 -12.60 -7.16 3.94
C THR A 317 -11.46 -6.32 4.54
N GLY A 318 -11.66 -5.75 5.73
CA GLY A 318 -10.71 -4.86 6.39
C GLY A 318 -9.40 -5.53 6.81
N ASN A 319 -9.42 -6.82 7.09
CA ASN A 319 -8.22 -7.59 7.46
C ASN A 319 -7.38 -8.04 6.25
N ALA A 320 -7.79 -7.70 5.02
CA ALA A 320 -7.03 -8.02 3.81
C ALA A 320 -5.79 -7.15 3.61
N GLY A 321 -5.67 -6.02 4.31
CA GLY A 321 -4.54 -5.11 4.24
C GLY A 321 -4.81 -3.75 4.86
N MET A 322 -3.75 -3.00 5.11
CA MET A 322 -3.82 -1.62 5.59
C MET A 322 -4.11 -0.67 4.42
N PRO A 323 -5.18 0.14 4.45
CA PRO A 323 -5.42 1.12 3.39
C PRO A 323 -4.36 2.22 3.43
N SER A 324 -3.56 2.34 2.36
CA SER A 324 -2.41 3.27 2.30
C SER A 324 -2.78 4.74 2.53
N LYS A 325 -4.01 5.14 2.23
CA LYS A 325 -4.50 6.52 2.41
C LYS A 325 -4.48 7.00 3.86
N ILE A 326 -4.50 6.08 4.86
CA ILE A 326 -4.46 6.47 6.28
C ILE A 326 -3.24 7.34 6.57
N TRP A 327 -2.07 7.00 6.01
CA TRP A 327 -0.84 7.72 6.26
C TRP A 327 -0.88 9.14 5.70
N SER A 328 -1.47 9.33 4.51
CA SER A 328 -1.65 10.65 3.91
C SER A 328 -2.64 11.51 4.69
N ILE A 329 -3.76 10.94 5.14
CA ILE A 329 -4.75 11.65 5.95
C ILE A 329 -4.13 12.12 7.28
N MET A 330 -3.45 11.21 7.96
CA MET A 330 -2.80 11.52 9.24
C MET A 330 -1.63 12.50 9.07
N ALA A 331 -0.89 12.44 7.95
CA ALA A 331 0.17 13.40 7.64
C ALA A 331 -0.39 14.82 7.44
N CYS A 332 -1.60 14.95 6.89
CA CYS A 332 -2.35 16.20 6.80
C CYS A 332 -3.00 16.62 8.12
N ASN A 333 -2.76 15.88 9.21
CA ASN A 333 -3.35 16.14 10.53
C ASN A 333 -4.89 16.16 10.52
N THR A 334 -5.51 15.43 9.61
CA THR A 334 -6.97 15.35 9.46
C THR A 334 -7.52 14.19 10.28
N PRO A 335 -8.51 14.41 11.16
CA PRO A 335 -9.18 13.34 11.90
C PRO A 335 -9.86 12.34 10.97
N ILE A 336 -9.98 11.09 11.43
CA ILE A 336 -10.53 10.00 10.62
C ILE A 336 -11.77 9.39 11.28
N ILE A 337 -12.82 9.20 10.51
CA ILE A 337 -13.89 8.26 10.85
C ILE A 337 -13.84 7.11 9.85
N ALA A 338 -13.58 5.91 10.36
CA ALA A 338 -13.48 4.72 9.54
C ALA A 338 -14.72 3.83 9.69
N SER A 339 -15.43 3.58 8.58
CA SER A 339 -16.42 2.50 8.47
C SER A 339 -15.67 1.24 8.04
N PHE A 340 -15.13 0.51 9.02
CA PHE A 340 -14.13 -0.52 8.79
C PHE A 340 -14.24 -1.63 9.84
N ASP A 341 -13.68 -2.84 9.55
CA ASP A 341 -13.71 -3.94 10.51
C ASP A 341 -12.98 -3.54 11.80
N ILE A 342 -13.65 -3.67 12.93
CA ILE A 342 -13.20 -3.15 14.22
C ILE A 342 -12.04 -3.93 14.84
N ASP A 343 -11.77 -5.13 14.33
CA ASP A 343 -10.64 -6.01 14.70
C ASP A 343 -9.45 -5.90 13.71
N SER A 344 -9.45 -4.88 12.87
CA SER A 344 -8.42 -4.64 11.86
C SER A 344 -7.23 -3.82 12.39
N ASP A 345 -6.10 -3.94 11.69
CA ASP A 345 -4.92 -3.09 11.95
C ASP A 345 -5.22 -1.60 11.82
N LEU A 346 -6.17 -1.19 10.96
CA LEU A 346 -6.62 0.18 10.85
C LEU A 346 -7.25 0.66 12.16
N ALA A 347 -8.16 -0.13 12.74
CA ALA A 347 -8.81 0.20 14.00
C ALA A 347 -7.78 0.34 15.14
N ASP A 348 -6.78 -0.54 15.18
CA ASP A 348 -5.68 -0.46 16.14
C ASP A 348 -4.86 0.83 15.98
N VAL A 349 -4.51 1.21 14.74
CA VAL A 349 -3.76 2.45 14.47
C VAL A 349 -4.58 3.67 14.90
N LEU A 350 -5.87 3.74 14.57
CA LEU A 350 -6.71 4.87 14.99
C LEU A 350 -6.80 5.00 16.51
N ARG A 351 -6.93 3.88 17.22
CA ARG A 351 -6.97 3.84 18.68
C ARG A 351 -5.65 4.27 19.31
N LEU A 352 -4.51 3.76 18.81
CA LEU A 352 -3.17 4.03 19.34
C LEU A 352 -2.70 5.46 19.06
N SER A 353 -3.06 6.00 17.91
CA SER A 353 -2.66 7.35 17.49
C SER A 353 -3.60 8.45 17.97
N GLY A 354 -4.80 8.10 18.45
CA GLY A 354 -5.86 9.09 18.69
C GLY A 354 -6.33 9.82 17.43
N ALA A 355 -6.06 9.26 16.23
CA ALA A 355 -6.37 9.90 14.96
C ALA A 355 -7.86 9.89 14.61
N GLY A 356 -8.67 9.13 15.35
CA GLY A 356 -10.10 9.11 15.07
C GLY A 356 -10.83 7.86 15.60
N LYS A 357 -11.99 7.58 14.99
CA LYS A 357 -12.91 6.54 15.44
C LYS A 357 -13.13 5.51 14.33
N CYS A 358 -13.13 4.23 14.70
CA CYS A 358 -13.55 3.13 13.83
C CYS A 358 -14.94 2.68 14.22
N VAL A 359 -15.86 2.57 13.26
CA VAL A 359 -17.21 2.08 13.41
C VAL A 359 -17.46 0.88 12.52
N GLN A 360 -18.45 0.06 12.87
CA GLN A 360 -18.80 -1.15 12.13
C GLN A 360 -19.06 -0.84 10.65
N PRO A 361 -18.46 -1.57 9.70
CA PRO A 361 -18.64 -1.30 8.28
C PRO A 361 -20.04 -1.70 7.80
N GLY A 362 -20.52 -1.02 6.76
CA GLY A 362 -21.81 -1.31 6.13
C GLY A 362 -23.04 -0.82 6.92
N ASN A 363 -22.86 -0.04 7.97
CA ASN A 363 -23.95 0.55 8.74
C ASN A 363 -23.94 2.08 8.61
N ALA A 364 -24.81 2.61 7.73
CA ALA A 364 -24.90 4.03 7.45
C ALA A 364 -25.43 4.85 8.63
N GLU A 365 -26.29 4.27 9.51
CA GLU A 365 -26.76 4.94 10.72
C GLU A 365 -25.63 5.22 11.68
N VAL A 366 -24.84 4.19 11.98
CA VAL A 366 -23.73 4.31 12.92
C VAL A 366 -22.65 5.26 12.40
N LEU A 367 -22.40 5.24 11.09
CA LEU A 367 -21.46 6.17 10.47
C LEU A 367 -21.98 7.61 10.48
N ALA A 368 -23.27 7.81 10.20
CA ALA A 368 -23.91 9.12 10.27
C ALA A 368 -23.85 9.71 11.67
N GLU A 369 -24.13 8.90 12.69
CA GLU A 369 -24.06 9.33 14.09
C GLU A 369 -22.62 9.72 14.49
N ALA A 370 -21.63 8.93 14.11
CA ALA A 370 -20.23 9.26 14.37
C ALA A 370 -19.80 10.60 13.71
N ILE A 371 -20.33 10.91 12.52
CA ILE A 371 -20.08 12.21 11.86
C ILE A 371 -20.78 13.35 12.58
N LYS A 372 -22.02 13.16 13.05
CA LYS A 372 -22.73 14.18 13.85
C LYS A 372 -22.01 14.48 15.16
N GLU A 373 -21.58 13.44 15.89
CA GLU A 373 -20.78 13.60 17.09
C GLU A 373 -19.53 14.45 16.81
N ALA A 374 -18.77 14.11 15.77
CA ALA A 374 -17.57 14.85 15.40
C ALA A 374 -17.86 16.30 15.00
N TYR A 375 -18.98 16.57 14.32
CA TYR A 375 -19.44 17.93 14.00
C TYR A 375 -19.78 18.72 15.28
N ILE A 376 -20.55 18.15 16.20
CA ILE A 376 -20.93 18.79 17.47
C ILE A 376 -19.69 19.10 18.31
N ASP A 377 -18.75 18.15 18.40
CA ASP A 377 -17.49 18.33 19.12
C ASP A 377 -16.66 19.47 18.51
N SER A 378 -16.64 19.59 17.20
CA SER A 378 -15.92 20.68 16.52
C SER A 378 -16.48 22.06 16.82
N CYS A 379 -17.82 22.15 16.97
CA CYS A 379 -18.51 23.38 17.34
C CYS A 379 -18.28 23.77 18.81
N SER A 380 -18.10 22.77 19.69
CA SER A 380 -18.04 22.98 21.16
C SER A 380 -16.62 23.29 21.66
N ILE A 381 -15.59 22.67 21.06
CA ILE A 381 -14.21 22.68 21.57
C ILE A 381 -13.28 23.48 20.66
N GLY A 382 -13.75 23.91 19.49
CA GLY A 382 -12.91 24.39 18.39
C GLY A 382 -12.16 23.22 17.74
N LYS A 383 -11.48 23.47 16.62
CA LYS A 383 -10.64 22.42 16.00
C LYS A 383 -9.60 21.97 17.04
N LYS A 384 -9.77 20.77 17.59
CA LYS A 384 -8.65 20.08 18.24
C LYS A 384 -7.59 19.90 17.15
N THR A 385 -6.63 20.81 17.10
CA THR A 385 -5.37 20.56 16.41
C THR A 385 -4.70 19.44 17.17
N SER A 386 -4.99 18.23 16.78
CA SER A 386 -4.38 17.06 17.38
C SER A 386 -2.93 17.00 16.90
N THR A 387 -2.05 17.72 17.55
CA THR A 387 -0.58 17.62 17.37
C THR A 387 -0.11 16.17 17.48
N ASP A 388 -0.92 15.32 18.05
CA ASP A 388 -0.62 13.91 18.29
C ASP A 388 -0.74 13.03 17.05
N ILE A 389 -1.68 13.32 16.11
CA ILE A 389 -1.85 12.52 14.89
C ILE A 389 -0.59 12.57 14.04
N ARG A 390 -0.10 13.77 13.72
CA ARG A 390 1.10 13.94 12.93
C ARG A 390 2.35 13.46 13.67
N ARG A 391 2.42 13.63 14.98
CA ARG A 391 3.52 13.10 15.80
C ARG A 391 3.61 11.57 15.70
N TYR A 392 2.46 10.89 15.77
CA TYR A 392 2.42 9.45 15.59
C TYR A 392 3.00 9.01 14.23
N ILE A 393 2.64 9.71 13.15
CA ILE A 393 3.17 9.42 11.80
C ILE A 393 4.68 9.64 11.74
N ILE A 394 5.19 10.75 12.28
CA ILE A 394 6.62 11.06 12.30
C ILE A 394 7.40 9.91 12.98
N GLN A 395 6.87 9.37 14.08
CA GLN A 395 7.53 8.34 14.87
C GLN A 395 7.37 6.91 14.34
N ASN A 396 6.28 6.61 13.61
CA ASN A 396 5.92 5.23 13.29
C ASN A 396 5.81 4.91 11.80
N ALA A 397 5.49 5.90 10.96
CA ALA A 397 5.23 5.68 9.54
C ALA A 397 5.80 6.79 8.63
N SER A 398 6.79 7.55 9.11
CA SER A 398 7.57 8.44 8.25
C SER A 398 8.57 7.63 7.41
N LYS A 399 8.87 8.16 6.23
CA LYS A 399 9.87 7.60 5.31
C LYS A 399 11.17 7.26 6.03
N ASP A 400 11.75 8.22 6.76
CA ASP A 400 13.06 8.05 7.39
C ASP A 400 13.05 6.92 8.44
N VAL A 401 12.02 6.87 9.30
CA VAL A 401 11.90 5.84 10.32
C VAL A 401 11.71 4.45 9.70
N CYS A 402 10.83 4.33 8.71
CA CYS A 402 10.53 3.05 8.10
C CYS A 402 11.67 2.54 7.22
N VAL A 403 12.28 3.40 6.40
CA VAL A 403 13.44 3.04 5.58
C VAL A 403 14.61 2.59 6.45
N ASN A 404 14.90 3.29 7.55
CA ASN A 404 15.95 2.88 8.49
C ASN A 404 15.68 1.50 9.09
N LYS A 405 14.44 1.22 9.54
CA LYS A 405 14.07 -0.12 10.06
C LYS A 405 14.21 -1.22 9.00
N TYR A 406 13.86 -0.93 7.73
CA TYR A 406 14.10 -1.86 6.62
C TYR A 406 15.59 -2.14 6.45
N ILE A 407 16.41 -1.08 6.42
CA ILE A 407 17.87 -1.21 6.28
C ILE A 407 18.45 -2.02 7.44
N GLU A 408 18.09 -1.71 8.67
CA GLU A 408 18.54 -2.46 9.86
C GLU A 408 18.16 -3.95 9.76
N THR A 409 16.92 -4.26 9.34
CA THR A 409 16.46 -5.64 9.15
C THR A 409 17.26 -6.36 8.07
N ILE A 410 17.47 -5.72 6.92
CA ILE A 410 18.27 -6.25 5.82
C ILE A 410 19.72 -6.50 6.27
N MET A 411 20.34 -5.54 6.97
CA MET A 411 21.71 -5.66 7.43
C MET A 411 21.88 -6.72 8.52
N SER A 412 20.86 -6.89 9.39
CA SER A 412 20.89 -7.93 10.43
C SER A 412 20.92 -9.34 9.85
N ALA A 413 20.27 -9.56 8.69
CA ALA A 413 20.26 -10.85 8.04
C ALA A 413 21.64 -11.29 7.50
N VAL A 414 22.54 -10.36 7.20
CA VAL A 414 23.89 -10.66 6.69
C VAL A 414 24.89 -10.96 7.81
N LYS A 415 24.64 -10.50 9.03
CA LYS A 415 25.55 -10.65 10.18
C LYS A 415 25.49 -12.03 10.84
N HIS A 416 24.52 -12.84 10.46
CA HIS A 416 24.31 -14.22 10.93
C HIS A 416 24.63 -15.23 9.82
#